data_663a6cea870d847b5f770fdceb304ad7
#
_entry.id   663a6cea870d847b5f770fdceb304ad7
#
_cell.length_a   1.000
_cell.length_b   1.000
_cell.length_c   1.000
_cell.angle_alpha   90.00
_cell.angle_beta   90.00
_cell.angle_gamma   90.00
#
_symmetry.space_group_name_H-M   'P 1'
#
loop_
_entity.id
_entity.type
_entity.pdbx_description
1 polymer ?
#
loop_
_entity_poly.entity_id
_entity_poly.type
_entity_poly.pdbx_seq_one_letter_code
_entity_poly.pdbx_strand_id
1 'polypeptide(L)'
;MPGLIIGLDASRNRSGGAREHLIGILENLDPIAEGIAQIHIWSYQALLDVLPQQPWLIKHAVPALEGGLLSQLWWQANNLSVELKRYRCDILFTSDASSLCRFSPSVVLSQDLLSYEPGVISTFTWGRARLRLIAIRYLQNAAFRRASGVIFLTQYAAKLIQSSCGLLDNIRIIPHGVNLKFFGSVGRAILAKNSSDVNFQVKPIRCLYISNAALYKYQWVVVEAIGLLRQKGLPVELDLVGGGRGPAQDKIDAQIALTDPQGQFIRQHPFVPHEELLSYLAAADIFIFASGCEAFGITLLEAMAMGLPIAASNRSSIPETLRDGGLYFDPENPLEIAAAVEKIIQDPGLSNRLGVRARELAKEYSWERCSSETWGFIVDTYRKIAKP
;
A
#
# COMPACT_ATOMS: atom_id res chain seq x y z
N MET A 1 -18.99 -31.45 3.56
CA MET A 1 -18.89 -30.86 4.91
C MET A 1 -19.65 -29.55 4.87
N PRO A 2 -20.30 -29.10 5.95
CA PRO A 2 -20.83 -27.75 5.97
C PRO A 2 -19.69 -26.76 5.71
N GLY A 3 -19.93 -25.69 4.95
CA GLY A 3 -18.91 -24.68 4.66
C GLY A 3 -18.49 -23.94 5.93
N LEU A 4 -17.27 -23.38 5.93
CA LEU A 4 -16.70 -22.67 7.07
C LEU A 4 -17.41 -21.33 7.32
N ILE A 5 -17.53 -20.95 8.60
CA ILE A 5 -17.96 -19.62 9.03
C ILE A 5 -16.72 -18.85 9.49
N ILE A 6 -16.36 -17.79 8.75
CA ILE A 6 -15.16 -17.01 9.03
C ILE A 6 -15.54 -15.70 9.71
N GLY A 7 -14.88 -15.37 10.81
CA GLY A 7 -14.91 -14.04 11.40
C GLY A 7 -13.81 -13.16 10.82
N LEU A 8 -14.15 -11.94 10.43
CA LEU A 8 -13.22 -10.96 9.87
C LEU A 8 -13.18 -9.70 10.74
N ASP A 9 -12.02 -9.45 11.36
CA ASP A 9 -11.74 -8.21 12.10
C ASP A 9 -11.18 -7.16 11.13
N ALA A 10 -12.00 -6.17 10.78
CA ALA A 10 -11.64 -5.03 9.96
C ALA A 10 -11.75 -3.71 10.71
N SER A 11 -11.62 -3.75 12.04
CA SER A 11 -11.85 -2.60 12.92
C SER A 11 -10.89 -1.43 12.70
N ARG A 12 -9.72 -1.67 12.09
CA ARG A 12 -8.66 -0.68 11.95
C ARG A 12 -8.23 -0.38 10.51
N ASN A 13 -8.93 -0.88 9.52
CA ASN A 13 -8.65 -0.68 8.09
C ASN A 13 -9.03 0.74 7.62
N ARG A 14 -8.28 1.76 8.06
CA ARG A 14 -8.56 3.17 7.78
C ARG A 14 -7.72 3.78 6.67
N SER A 15 -6.60 3.15 6.29
CA SER A 15 -5.77 3.58 5.16
C SER A 15 -6.37 3.16 3.83
N GLY A 16 -6.06 3.89 2.74
CA GLY A 16 -6.52 3.57 1.40
C GLY A 16 -6.14 2.15 0.98
N GLY A 17 -4.87 1.78 1.13
CA GLY A 17 -4.39 0.45 0.75
C GLY A 17 -5.03 -0.70 1.52
N ALA A 18 -5.30 -0.52 2.82
CA ALA A 18 -5.98 -1.54 3.63
C ALA A 18 -7.46 -1.70 3.25
N ARG A 19 -8.13 -0.61 2.83
CA ARG A 19 -9.51 -0.65 2.31
C ARG A 19 -9.56 -1.36 0.97
N GLU A 20 -8.68 -0.98 0.03
CA GLU A 20 -8.59 -1.60 -1.30
C GLU A 20 -8.32 -3.10 -1.20
N HIS A 21 -7.46 -3.52 -0.26
CA HIS A 21 -7.22 -4.95 -0.02
C HIS A 21 -8.51 -5.69 0.39
N LEU A 22 -9.27 -5.15 1.36
CA LEU A 22 -10.52 -5.78 1.79
C LEU A 22 -11.56 -5.83 0.67
N ILE A 23 -11.72 -4.73 -0.07
CA ILE A 23 -12.62 -4.68 -1.23
C ILE A 23 -12.19 -5.74 -2.24
N GLY A 24 -10.90 -5.74 -2.62
CA GLY A 24 -10.37 -6.65 -3.63
C GLY A 24 -10.57 -8.13 -3.28
N ILE A 25 -10.29 -8.56 -2.05
CA ILE A 25 -10.44 -9.96 -1.66
C ILE A 25 -11.90 -10.38 -1.46
N LEU A 26 -12.81 -9.45 -1.14
CA LEU A 26 -14.25 -9.75 -0.97
C LEU A 26 -15.02 -9.71 -2.29
N GLU A 27 -14.67 -8.81 -3.21
CA GLU A 27 -15.30 -8.74 -4.53
C GLU A 27 -14.96 -9.94 -5.42
N ASN A 28 -13.76 -10.50 -5.24
CA ASN A 28 -13.24 -11.61 -6.04
C ASN A 28 -13.34 -12.98 -5.34
N LEU A 29 -14.11 -13.09 -4.26
CA LEU A 29 -14.33 -14.35 -3.56
C LEU A 29 -15.41 -15.18 -4.26
N ASP A 30 -15.07 -16.43 -4.57
CA ASP A 30 -16.04 -17.50 -4.81
C ASP A 30 -16.18 -18.35 -3.53
N PRO A 31 -17.18 -18.11 -2.69
CA PRO A 31 -17.31 -18.81 -1.41
C PRO A 31 -17.58 -20.30 -1.56
N ILE A 32 -18.22 -20.73 -2.66
CA ILE A 32 -18.53 -22.14 -2.92
C ILE A 32 -17.24 -22.89 -3.27
N ALA A 33 -16.42 -22.33 -4.16
CA ALA A 33 -15.14 -22.93 -4.54
C ALA A 33 -14.18 -23.05 -3.35
N GLU A 34 -14.16 -22.07 -2.47
CA GLU A 34 -13.31 -22.07 -1.28
C GLU A 34 -13.88 -22.85 -0.10
N GLY A 35 -15.15 -23.28 -0.18
CA GLY A 35 -15.84 -24.04 0.89
C GLY A 35 -16.20 -23.16 2.10
N ILE A 36 -16.53 -21.89 1.86
CA ILE A 36 -16.94 -20.90 2.85
C ILE A 36 -18.48 -20.78 2.83
N ALA A 37 -19.12 -20.92 3.99
CA ALA A 37 -20.56 -20.73 4.12
C ALA A 37 -20.91 -19.25 4.34
N GLN A 38 -20.22 -18.59 5.26
CA GLN A 38 -20.47 -17.20 5.64
C GLN A 38 -19.21 -16.52 6.12
N ILE A 39 -19.18 -15.20 5.93
CA ILE A 39 -18.15 -14.31 6.52
C ILE A 39 -18.88 -13.27 7.36
N HIS A 40 -18.56 -13.22 8.65
CA HIS A 40 -19.02 -12.18 9.56
C HIS A 40 -17.93 -11.11 9.71
N ILE A 41 -18.17 -9.89 9.26
CA ILE A 41 -17.22 -8.79 9.34
C ILE A 41 -17.64 -7.75 10.36
N TRP A 42 -16.73 -7.39 11.28
CA TRP A 42 -16.89 -6.32 12.26
C TRP A 42 -16.05 -5.12 11.88
N SER A 43 -16.71 -3.97 11.71
CA SER A 43 -16.03 -2.71 11.38
C SER A 43 -16.86 -1.48 11.77
N TYR A 44 -16.36 -0.30 11.41
CA TYR A 44 -17.07 0.97 11.46
C TYR A 44 -17.94 1.15 10.19
N GLN A 45 -19.03 1.92 10.32
CA GLN A 45 -20.06 2.01 9.29
C GLN A 45 -19.52 2.43 7.92
N ALA A 46 -18.70 3.48 7.86
CA ALA A 46 -18.18 4.01 6.60
C ALA A 46 -17.31 3.01 5.80
N LEU A 47 -16.68 2.00 6.44
CA LEU A 47 -16.03 0.92 5.72
C LEU A 47 -17.06 -0.10 5.23
N LEU A 48 -18.02 -0.48 6.06
CA LEU A 48 -19.04 -1.46 5.69
C LEU A 48 -19.91 -1.02 4.51
N ASP A 49 -20.12 0.30 4.36
CA ASP A 49 -20.92 0.87 3.27
C ASP A 49 -20.27 0.68 1.89
N VAL A 50 -18.93 0.66 1.83
CA VAL A 50 -18.19 0.51 0.57
C VAL A 50 -17.87 -0.94 0.22
N LEU A 51 -18.08 -1.89 1.15
CA LEU A 51 -17.86 -3.30 0.88
C LEU A 51 -19.03 -3.92 0.06
N PRO A 52 -18.76 -4.97 -0.74
CA PRO A 52 -19.76 -5.59 -1.58
C PRO A 52 -20.98 -6.07 -0.78
N GLN A 53 -22.17 -6.03 -1.40
CA GLN A 53 -23.40 -6.57 -0.83
C GLN A 53 -23.58 -7.99 -1.34
N GLN A 54 -23.32 -8.98 -0.48
CA GLN A 54 -23.37 -10.39 -0.82
C GLN A 54 -24.12 -11.19 0.25
N PRO A 55 -24.93 -12.21 -0.11
CA PRO A 55 -25.69 -13.00 0.86
C PRO A 55 -24.83 -13.73 1.90
N TRP A 56 -23.60 -14.06 1.55
CA TRP A 56 -22.64 -14.75 2.43
C TRP A 56 -21.82 -13.79 3.31
N LEU A 57 -21.90 -12.45 3.08
CA LEU A 57 -21.17 -11.44 3.84
C LEU A 57 -22.09 -10.72 4.84
N ILE A 58 -21.98 -11.09 6.10
CA ILE A 58 -22.77 -10.52 7.19
C ILE A 58 -22.00 -9.38 7.84
N LYS A 59 -22.49 -8.15 7.68
CA LYS A 59 -21.83 -6.92 8.14
C LYS A 59 -22.32 -6.52 9.54
N HIS A 60 -21.38 -6.30 10.46
CA HIS A 60 -21.66 -5.87 11.83
C HIS A 60 -21.04 -4.50 12.07
N ALA A 61 -21.87 -3.46 12.09
CA ALA A 61 -21.46 -2.11 12.48
C ALA A 61 -21.34 -2.03 14.01
N VAL A 62 -20.17 -1.60 14.47
CA VAL A 62 -19.87 -1.54 15.90
C VAL A 62 -19.59 -0.10 16.31
N PRO A 63 -20.47 0.53 17.13
CA PRO A 63 -20.30 1.93 17.56
C PRO A 63 -18.96 2.19 18.27
N ALA A 64 -18.44 1.22 19.02
CA ALA A 64 -17.14 1.35 19.68
C ALA A 64 -15.97 1.49 18.69
N LEU A 65 -16.13 1.04 17.44
CA LEU A 65 -15.12 1.15 16.39
C LEU A 65 -15.15 2.50 15.67
N GLU A 66 -16.20 3.31 15.85
CA GLU A 66 -16.23 4.72 15.42
C GLU A 66 -15.39 5.61 16.34
N GLY A 67 -15.18 5.20 17.57
CA GLY A 67 -14.45 5.91 18.60
C GLY A 67 -12.93 5.94 18.41
N GLY A 68 -12.25 6.51 19.40
CA GLY A 68 -10.78 6.58 19.42
C GLY A 68 -10.10 5.22 19.60
N LEU A 69 -8.77 5.21 19.46
CA LEU A 69 -7.95 3.99 19.51
C LEU A 69 -8.21 3.12 20.75
N LEU A 70 -8.36 3.74 21.94
CA LEU A 70 -8.60 2.99 23.18
C LEU A 70 -9.94 2.24 23.16
N SER A 71 -11.00 2.86 22.64
CA SER A 71 -12.31 2.22 22.46
C SER A 71 -12.23 1.02 21.53
N GLN A 72 -11.53 1.15 20.42
CA GLN A 72 -11.31 0.08 19.43
C GLN A 72 -10.55 -1.09 20.04
N LEU A 73 -9.42 -0.82 20.71
CA LEU A 73 -8.60 -1.84 21.36
C LEU A 73 -9.36 -2.55 22.49
N TRP A 74 -10.12 -1.78 23.29
CA TRP A 74 -10.94 -2.35 24.34
C TRP A 74 -12.01 -3.29 23.79
N TRP A 75 -12.70 -2.90 22.72
CA TRP A 75 -13.71 -3.73 22.08
C TRP A 75 -13.09 -5.02 21.49
N GLN A 76 -11.97 -4.92 20.78
CA GLN A 76 -11.25 -6.08 20.26
C GLN A 76 -10.86 -7.07 21.36
N ALA A 77 -10.36 -6.57 22.50
CA ALA A 77 -9.89 -7.41 23.59
C ALA A 77 -11.02 -8.13 24.33
N ASN A 78 -12.18 -7.48 24.50
CA ASN A 78 -13.23 -7.96 25.41
C ASN A 78 -14.46 -8.49 24.69
N ASN A 79 -14.83 -7.93 23.54
CA ASN A 79 -16.11 -8.21 22.87
C ASN A 79 -15.95 -9.10 21.64
N LEU A 80 -14.90 -8.91 20.83
CA LEU A 80 -14.79 -9.60 19.54
C LEU A 80 -14.80 -11.13 19.69
N SER A 81 -14.08 -11.68 20.69
CA SER A 81 -14.10 -13.13 20.93
C SER A 81 -15.49 -13.66 21.35
N VAL A 82 -16.29 -12.84 22.01
CA VAL A 82 -17.68 -13.20 22.41
C VAL A 82 -18.58 -13.23 21.18
N GLU A 83 -18.47 -12.20 20.33
CA GLU A 83 -19.23 -12.13 19.07
C GLU A 83 -18.88 -13.29 18.13
N LEU A 84 -17.59 -13.61 17.96
CA LEU A 84 -17.13 -14.75 17.16
C LEU A 84 -17.75 -16.07 17.62
N LYS A 85 -17.81 -16.31 18.93
CA LYS A 85 -18.47 -17.50 19.50
C LYS A 85 -19.98 -17.47 19.30
N ARG A 86 -20.62 -16.30 19.47
CA ARG A 86 -22.06 -16.11 19.27
C ARG A 86 -22.50 -16.51 17.86
N TYR A 87 -21.72 -16.11 16.85
CA TYR A 87 -21.98 -16.42 15.45
C TYR A 87 -21.32 -17.73 14.99
N ARG A 88 -20.75 -18.52 15.92
CA ARG A 88 -20.13 -19.83 15.67
C ARG A 88 -19.04 -19.75 14.59
N CYS A 89 -18.25 -18.68 14.58
CA CYS A 89 -17.14 -18.58 13.67
C CYS A 89 -16.09 -19.67 13.96
N ASP A 90 -15.65 -20.36 12.93
CA ASP A 90 -14.67 -21.45 13.01
C ASP A 90 -13.24 -20.92 13.12
N ILE A 91 -12.94 -19.80 12.45
CA ILE A 91 -11.63 -19.18 12.38
C ILE A 91 -11.78 -17.66 12.31
N LEU A 92 -10.84 -16.94 12.91
CA LEU A 92 -10.73 -15.49 12.79
C LEU A 92 -9.68 -15.13 11.73
N PHE A 93 -10.04 -14.26 10.81
CA PHE A 93 -9.09 -13.52 9.98
C PHE A 93 -8.99 -12.08 10.46
N THR A 94 -7.78 -11.59 10.72
CA THR A 94 -7.53 -10.20 11.07
C THR A 94 -6.66 -9.55 10.01
N SER A 95 -7.16 -8.46 9.44
CA SER A 95 -6.46 -7.65 8.43
C SER A 95 -5.49 -6.62 9.04
N ASP A 96 -5.35 -6.59 10.37
CA ASP A 96 -4.40 -5.77 11.12
C ASP A 96 -3.71 -6.62 12.21
N ALA A 97 -2.41 -6.74 12.10
CA ALA A 97 -1.57 -7.49 13.03
C ALA A 97 -1.54 -6.92 14.46
N SER A 98 -2.09 -5.74 14.71
CA SER A 98 -2.18 -5.16 16.06
C SER A 98 -3.50 -5.41 16.78
N SER A 99 -4.32 -6.37 16.30
CA SER A 99 -5.55 -6.79 16.99
C SER A 99 -5.23 -7.41 18.36
N LEU A 100 -6.00 -7.01 19.37
CA LEU A 100 -5.91 -7.56 20.74
C LEU A 100 -6.82 -8.78 20.95
N CYS A 101 -7.57 -9.21 19.94
CA CYS A 101 -8.41 -10.40 20.03
C CYS A 101 -7.57 -11.65 20.24
N ARG A 102 -8.03 -12.54 21.14
CA ARG A 102 -7.35 -13.80 21.48
C ARG A 102 -8.10 -15.04 20.99
N PHE A 103 -9.00 -14.86 20.03
CA PHE A 103 -9.71 -15.98 19.44
C PHE A 103 -8.72 -16.88 18.67
N SER A 104 -8.91 -18.19 18.78
CA SER A 104 -8.10 -19.22 18.10
C SER A 104 -9.04 -20.30 17.57
N PRO A 105 -8.82 -20.81 16.33
CA PRO A 105 -7.69 -20.47 15.45
C PRO A 105 -7.84 -19.09 14.78
N SER A 106 -6.70 -18.51 14.37
CA SER A 106 -6.68 -17.22 13.71
C SER A 106 -5.60 -17.12 12.62
N VAL A 107 -5.89 -16.37 11.57
CA VAL A 107 -4.95 -15.94 10.53
C VAL A 107 -4.78 -14.43 10.61
N VAL A 108 -3.54 -13.96 10.55
CA VAL A 108 -3.17 -12.55 10.65
C VAL A 108 -2.51 -12.09 9.35
N LEU A 109 -3.01 -10.99 8.78
CA LEU A 109 -2.38 -10.30 7.66
C LEU A 109 -1.49 -9.15 8.16
N SER A 110 -0.28 -9.10 7.67
CA SER A 110 0.66 -8.00 7.91
C SER A 110 0.66 -7.01 6.76
N GLN A 111 0.15 -5.80 7.00
CA GLN A 111 0.10 -4.71 6.00
C GLN A 111 0.98 -3.50 6.37
N ASP A 112 1.67 -3.54 7.52
CA ASP A 112 2.46 -2.43 8.02
C ASP A 112 3.87 -2.87 8.42
N LEU A 113 4.89 -2.15 7.97
CA LEU A 113 6.30 -2.36 8.31
C LEU A 113 6.90 -1.22 9.13
N LEU A 114 6.14 -0.15 9.42
CA LEU A 114 6.69 1.07 9.99
C LEU A 114 7.44 0.85 11.30
N SER A 115 6.98 -0.11 12.11
CA SER A 115 7.61 -0.46 13.38
C SER A 115 8.81 -1.40 13.25
N TYR A 116 9.07 -1.95 12.08
CA TYR A 116 10.13 -2.93 11.80
C TYR A 116 11.24 -2.38 10.91
N GLU A 117 10.91 -1.46 9.99
CA GLU A 117 11.85 -0.96 8.98
C GLU A 117 13.07 -0.31 9.63
N PRO A 118 14.30 -0.74 9.26
CA PRO A 118 15.53 -0.17 9.79
C PRO A 118 15.61 1.34 9.56
N GLY A 119 16.02 2.08 10.59
CA GLY A 119 16.16 3.53 10.49
C GLY A 119 14.86 4.32 10.70
N VAL A 120 13.68 3.78 10.38
CA VAL A 120 12.41 4.53 10.46
C VAL A 120 12.07 4.96 11.88
N ILE A 121 12.21 4.08 12.88
CA ILE A 121 11.95 4.45 14.28
C ILE A 121 12.89 5.59 14.72
N SER A 122 14.12 5.64 14.22
CA SER A 122 15.10 6.67 14.58
C SER A 122 14.82 8.02 13.94
N THR A 123 14.03 8.10 12.86
CA THR A 123 13.58 9.38 12.28
C THR A 123 12.62 10.13 13.20
N PHE A 124 11.96 9.42 14.12
CA PHE A 124 11.12 10.03 15.14
C PHE A 124 11.96 10.42 16.36
N THR A 125 11.91 11.68 16.76
CA THR A 125 12.53 12.15 18.02
C THR A 125 11.99 11.35 19.21
N TRP A 126 12.78 11.29 20.32
CA TRP A 126 12.30 10.67 21.56
C TRP A 126 11.02 11.35 22.03
N GLY A 127 9.90 10.59 22.04
CA GLY A 127 8.59 11.10 22.38
C GLY A 127 7.49 10.06 22.19
N ARG A 128 6.24 10.51 22.32
CA ARG A 128 5.05 9.64 22.25
C ARG A 128 4.97 8.82 20.97
N ALA A 129 5.36 9.39 19.82
CA ALA A 129 5.31 8.71 18.52
C ALA A 129 6.28 7.51 18.48
N ARG A 130 7.52 7.69 18.93
CA ARG A 130 8.53 6.61 18.97
C ARG A 130 8.13 5.51 19.94
N LEU A 131 7.67 5.86 21.16
CA LEU A 131 7.19 4.88 22.14
C LEU A 131 5.98 4.09 21.61
N ARG A 132 5.07 4.75 20.88
CA ARG A 132 3.94 4.11 20.23
C ARG A 132 4.39 3.06 19.21
N LEU A 133 5.36 3.37 18.36
CA LEU A 133 5.88 2.41 17.35
C LEU A 133 6.53 1.19 18.01
N ILE A 134 7.30 1.40 19.09
CA ILE A 134 7.88 0.32 19.88
C ILE A 134 6.78 -0.57 20.47
N ALA A 135 5.76 0.03 21.08
CA ALA A 135 4.63 -0.71 21.64
C ALA A 135 3.85 -1.48 20.57
N ILE A 136 3.60 -0.87 19.41
CA ILE A 136 2.96 -1.53 18.26
C ILE A 136 3.77 -2.76 17.83
N ARG A 137 5.10 -2.66 17.71
CA ARG A 137 5.96 -3.79 17.36
C ARG A 137 5.81 -4.96 18.34
N TYR A 138 5.77 -4.68 19.65
CA TYR A 138 5.55 -5.74 20.66
C TYR A 138 4.17 -6.38 20.53
N LEU A 139 3.12 -5.60 20.30
CA LEU A 139 1.76 -6.12 20.12
C LEU A 139 1.66 -6.97 18.86
N GLN A 140 2.23 -6.51 17.74
CA GLN A 140 2.25 -7.24 16.47
C GLN A 140 3.05 -8.54 16.60
N ASN A 141 4.25 -8.52 17.23
CA ASN A 141 5.03 -9.72 17.47
C ASN A 141 4.25 -10.76 18.31
N ALA A 142 3.52 -10.31 19.32
CA ALA A 142 2.68 -11.18 20.12
C ALA A 142 1.49 -11.74 19.34
N ALA A 143 0.91 -10.97 18.42
CA ALA A 143 -0.17 -11.43 17.55
C ALA A 143 0.33 -12.47 16.54
N PHE A 144 1.46 -12.22 15.88
CA PHE A 144 2.06 -13.16 14.93
C PHE A 144 2.41 -14.50 15.57
N ARG A 145 3.01 -14.49 16.77
CA ARG A 145 3.35 -15.74 17.50
C ARG A 145 2.15 -16.56 17.95
N ARG A 146 0.99 -15.91 18.15
CA ARG A 146 -0.26 -16.60 18.56
C ARG A 146 -1.08 -17.06 17.37
N ALA A 147 -0.87 -16.47 16.21
CA ALA A 147 -1.64 -16.80 15.02
C ALA A 147 -1.38 -18.23 14.56
N SER A 148 -2.41 -18.88 14.09
CA SER A 148 -2.34 -20.21 13.47
C SER A 148 -1.79 -20.16 12.04
N GLY A 149 -1.84 -18.98 11.43
CA GLY A 149 -1.25 -18.69 10.13
C GLY A 149 -1.00 -17.18 9.98
N VAL A 150 0.01 -16.81 9.20
CA VAL A 150 0.35 -15.41 8.92
C VAL A 150 0.53 -15.20 7.43
N ILE A 151 -0.11 -14.15 6.94
CA ILE A 151 0.03 -13.70 5.55
C ILE A 151 0.92 -12.45 5.54
N PHE A 152 1.96 -12.49 4.71
CA PHE A 152 2.80 -11.34 4.39
C PHE A 152 2.60 -10.95 2.93
N LEU A 153 2.78 -9.67 2.62
CA LEU A 153 2.60 -9.17 1.25
C LEU A 153 3.86 -9.37 0.38
N THR A 154 5.04 -9.46 1.02
CA THR A 154 6.33 -9.62 0.35
C THR A 154 7.27 -10.52 1.17
N GLN A 155 8.25 -11.12 0.50
CA GLN A 155 9.34 -11.86 1.15
C GLN A 155 10.16 -10.96 2.07
N TYR A 156 10.38 -9.70 1.64
CA TYR A 156 11.05 -8.68 2.44
C TYR A 156 10.34 -8.49 3.78
N ALA A 157 9.02 -8.26 3.76
CA ALA A 157 8.21 -8.09 4.96
C ALA A 157 8.29 -9.33 5.87
N ALA A 158 8.18 -10.53 5.31
CA ALA A 158 8.27 -11.77 6.05
C ALA A 158 9.62 -11.94 6.74
N LYS A 159 10.72 -11.70 6.04
CA LYS A 159 12.08 -11.78 6.62
C LYS A 159 12.29 -10.76 7.72
N LEU A 160 11.90 -9.51 7.47
CA LEU A 160 12.08 -8.40 8.40
C LEU A 160 11.28 -8.62 9.69
N ILE A 161 10.02 -9.02 9.60
CA ILE A 161 9.18 -9.24 10.77
C ILE A 161 9.64 -10.48 11.55
N GLN A 162 9.98 -11.57 10.88
CA GLN A 162 10.46 -12.78 11.53
C GLN A 162 11.82 -12.58 12.23
N SER A 163 12.66 -11.65 11.77
CA SER A 163 13.88 -11.26 12.50
C SER A 163 13.58 -10.65 13.89
N SER A 164 12.39 -10.08 14.06
CA SER A 164 11.93 -9.48 15.33
C SER A 164 11.07 -10.43 16.17
N CYS A 165 10.14 -11.17 15.55
CA CYS A 165 9.20 -12.02 16.28
C CYS A 165 9.65 -13.49 16.39
N GLY A 166 10.73 -13.90 15.71
CA GLY A 166 11.14 -15.30 15.56
C GLY A 166 10.47 -15.96 14.35
N LEU A 167 10.94 -17.16 14.01
CA LEU A 167 10.37 -17.95 12.91
C LEU A 167 8.92 -18.36 13.21
N LEU A 168 8.11 -18.37 12.16
CA LEU A 168 6.69 -18.73 12.21
C LEU A 168 6.47 -19.95 11.30
N ASP A 169 5.76 -20.96 11.83
CA ASP A 169 5.64 -22.27 11.16
C ASP A 169 4.69 -22.28 9.95
N ASN A 170 3.67 -21.44 9.97
CA ASN A 170 2.63 -21.40 8.91
C ASN A 170 2.50 -19.99 8.35
N ILE A 171 3.28 -19.72 7.30
CA ILE A 171 3.26 -18.43 6.61
C ILE A 171 2.91 -18.59 5.14
N ARG A 172 2.35 -17.53 4.54
CA ARG A 172 2.15 -17.43 3.09
C ARG A 172 2.51 -16.01 2.64
N ILE A 173 3.14 -15.90 1.48
CA ILE A 173 3.35 -14.62 0.81
C ILE A 173 2.23 -14.44 -0.21
N ILE A 174 1.37 -13.47 0.02
CA ILE A 174 0.22 -13.18 -0.85
C ILE A 174 0.23 -11.67 -1.14
N PRO A 175 0.72 -11.26 -2.30
CA PRO A 175 0.76 -9.85 -2.69
C PRO A 175 -0.64 -9.30 -2.95
N HIS A 176 -0.77 -7.98 -2.90
CA HIS A 176 -1.99 -7.30 -3.35
C HIS A 176 -2.23 -7.51 -4.85
N GLY A 177 -3.47 -7.38 -5.27
CA GLY A 177 -3.84 -7.26 -6.67
C GLY A 177 -3.88 -5.80 -7.13
N VAL A 178 -4.03 -5.62 -8.43
CA VAL A 178 -4.32 -4.34 -9.08
C VAL A 178 -5.63 -4.41 -9.85
N ASN A 179 -6.40 -3.34 -9.82
CA ASN A 179 -7.66 -3.27 -10.53
C ASN A 179 -7.44 -3.18 -12.05
N LEU A 180 -8.19 -3.95 -12.83
CA LEU A 180 -8.11 -4.00 -14.30
C LEU A 180 -8.32 -2.64 -14.96
N LYS A 181 -9.01 -1.70 -14.32
CA LYS A 181 -9.18 -0.32 -14.82
C LYS A 181 -7.85 0.38 -15.11
N PHE A 182 -6.78 0.06 -14.36
CA PHE A 182 -5.46 0.63 -14.58
C PHE A 182 -4.75 0.07 -15.83
N PHE A 183 -5.15 -1.10 -16.31
CA PHE A 183 -4.63 -1.63 -17.59
C PHE A 183 -5.33 -1.06 -18.82
N GLY A 184 -6.55 -0.51 -18.69
CA GLY A 184 -7.33 0.05 -19.79
C GLY A 184 -6.81 1.38 -20.32
N SER A 185 -6.14 2.16 -19.48
CA SER A 185 -5.55 3.45 -19.84
C SER A 185 -4.07 3.26 -20.11
N VAL A 186 -3.64 3.45 -21.35
CA VAL A 186 -2.20 3.52 -21.65
C VAL A 186 -1.74 4.89 -21.14
N GLY A 187 -0.85 4.89 -20.13
CA GLY A 187 -0.14 6.10 -19.72
C GLY A 187 0.44 6.77 -20.98
N ARG A 188 0.53 8.09 -20.99
CA ARG A 188 1.14 8.80 -22.11
C ARG A 188 2.58 8.34 -22.20
N ALA A 189 2.83 7.34 -23.06
CA ALA A 189 4.20 7.05 -23.45
C ALA A 189 4.83 8.40 -23.81
N ILE A 190 6.07 8.63 -23.37
CA ILE A 190 6.89 9.72 -23.94
C ILE A 190 7.11 9.30 -25.39
N LEU A 191 6.05 9.50 -26.20
CA LEU A 191 6.11 9.22 -27.63
C LEU A 191 7.19 10.13 -28.18
N ALA A 192 8.24 9.50 -28.68
CA ALA A 192 9.20 10.18 -29.50
C ALA A 192 8.44 11.12 -30.44
N LYS A 193 8.63 12.42 -30.26
CA LYS A 193 8.13 13.45 -31.18
C LYS A 193 8.84 13.29 -32.52
N ASN A 194 8.40 12.30 -33.31
CA ASN A 194 8.58 12.29 -34.77
C ASN A 194 7.37 13.00 -35.38
N SER A 195 7.19 14.27 -35.10
CA SER A 195 6.31 15.13 -35.86
C SER A 195 7.02 16.44 -36.13
N SER A 196 7.25 16.67 -37.40
CA SER A 196 7.74 17.87 -38.06
C SER A 196 6.83 19.09 -37.92
N ASP A 197 6.18 19.27 -36.77
CA ASP A 197 5.35 20.46 -36.53
C ASP A 197 6.15 21.54 -35.83
N VAL A 198 6.39 22.60 -36.57
CA VAL A 198 7.23 23.79 -36.33
C VAL A 198 6.63 24.77 -35.31
N ASN A 199 5.83 24.34 -34.36
CA ASN A 199 5.39 25.16 -33.22
C ASN A 199 5.93 24.61 -31.89
N PHE A 200 7.16 25.05 -31.54
CA PHE A 200 7.89 24.69 -30.32
C PHE A 200 7.28 25.34 -29.07
N GLN A 201 6.12 24.90 -28.62
CA GLN A 201 5.85 24.91 -27.21
C GLN A 201 6.33 23.55 -26.65
N VAL A 202 7.50 23.54 -26.01
CA VAL A 202 8.02 22.35 -25.33
C VAL A 202 7.04 22.01 -24.21
N LYS A 203 6.21 20.98 -24.44
CA LYS A 203 5.23 20.54 -23.46
C LYS A 203 5.97 20.08 -22.20
N PRO A 204 5.61 20.57 -21.00
CA PRO A 204 6.26 20.18 -19.78
C PRO A 204 6.08 18.68 -19.52
N ILE A 205 7.10 18.06 -18.94
CA ILE A 205 7.13 16.66 -18.54
C ILE A 205 6.55 16.58 -17.13
N ARG A 206 5.45 15.83 -16.99
CA ARG A 206 4.72 15.70 -15.73
C ARG A 206 5.23 14.54 -14.92
N CYS A 207 5.92 14.85 -13.83
CA CYS A 207 6.27 13.91 -12.78
C CYS A 207 5.15 13.81 -11.76
N LEU A 208 4.84 12.61 -11.30
CA LEU A 208 3.77 12.34 -10.33
C LEU A 208 4.32 11.56 -9.14
N TYR A 209 3.99 11.99 -7.92
CA TYR A 209 4.20 11.23 -6.70
C TYR A 209 2.92 11.19 -5.88
N ILE A 210 2.39 9.99 -5.63
CA ILE A 210 1.17 9.75 -4.86
C ILE A 210 1.53 9.17 -3.51
N SER A 211 1.36 9.93 -2.43
CA SER A 211 1.41 9.42 -1.05
C SER A 211 0.92 10.47 -0.05
N ASN A 212 0.49 10.03 1.13
CA ASN A 212 0.31 10.94 2.26
C ASN A 212 1.66 11.52 2.72
N ALA A 213 1.65 12.71 3.32
CA ALA A 213 2.83 13.33 3.90
C ALA A 213 3.28 12.55 5.15
N ALA A 214 4.39 11.81 5.02
CA ALA A 214 5.04 11.09 6.11
C ALA A 214 6.55 11.17 5.99
N LEU A 215 7.28 11.15 7.13
CA LEU A 215 8.73 11.34 7.12
C LEU A 215 9.48 10.32 6.27
N TYR A 216 9.01 9.08 6.23
CA TYR A 216 9.60 8.00 5.42
C TYR A 216 9.19 8.02 3.94
N LYS A 217 8.39 9.01 3.50
CA LYS A 217 8.00 9.19 2.09
C LYS A 217 8.89 10.18 1.33
N TYR A 218 9.75 10.90 2.00
CA TYR A 218 10.78 11.79 1.44
C TYR A 218 10.31 12.74 0.33
N GLN A 219 9.04 13.18 0.36
CA GLN A 219 8.48 14.06 -0.68
C GLN A 219 9.26 15.37 -0.85
N TRP A 220 9.79 15.95 0.24
CA TRP A 220 10.61 17.16 0.18
C TRP A 220 11.92 16.94 -0.57
N VAL A 221 12.50 15.72 -0.55
CA VAL A 221 13.71 15.38 -1.32
C VAL A 221 13.38 15.29 -2.81
N VAL A 222 12.18 14.79 -3.16
CA VAL A 222 11.70 14.79 -4.55
C VAL A 222 11.50 16.22 -5.04
N VAL A 223 10.93 17.12 -4.23
CA VAL A 223 10.80 18.55 -4.54
C VAL A 223 12.15 19.17 -4.86
N GLU A 224 13.17 18.92 -4.04
CA GLU A 224 14.53 19.39 -4.27
C GLU A 224 15.11 18.84 -5.59
N ALA A 225 14.93 17.55 -5.85
CA ALA A 225 15.38 16.90 -7.09
C ALA A 225 14.76 17.52 -8.35
N ILE A 226 13.46 17.84 -8.31
CA ILE A 226 12.78 18.55 -9.40
C ILE A 226 13.38 19.95 -9.59
N GLY A 227 13.71 20.65 -8.51
CA GLY A 227 14.42 21.95 -8.59
C GLY A 227 15.75 21.84 -9.31
N LEU A 228 16.53 20.80 -9.03
CA LEU A 228 17.81 20.54 -9.71
C LEU A 228 17.61 20.31 -11.22
N LEU A 229 16.57 19.58 -11.62
CA LEU A 229 16.24 19.36 -13.03
C LEU A 229 15.82 20.66 -13.73
N ARG A 230 15.06 21.52 -13.06
CA ARG A 230 14.66 22.85 -13.57
C ARG A 230 15.87 23.78 -13.75
N GLN A 231 16.83 23.77 -12.81
CA GLN A 231 18.09 24.51 -12.90
C GLN A 231 18.94 24.06 -14.11
N LYS A 232 18.85 22.78 -14.50
CA LYS A 232 19.46 22.27 -15.75
C LYS A 232 18.70 22.63 -17.03
N GLY A 233 17.59 23.36 -16.91
CA GLY A 233 16.76 23.78 -18.06
C GLY A 233 15.75 22.74 -18.53
N LEU A 234 15.56 21.63 -17.82
CA LEU A 234 14.55 20.62 -18.16
C LEU A 234 13.15 21.12 -17.78
N PRO A 235 12.13 21.05 -18.69
CA PRO A 235 10.80 21.57 -18.45
C PRO A 235 9.95 20.55 -17.67
N VAL A 236 10.35 20.21 -16.44
CA VAL A 236 9.64 19.26 -15.59
C VAL A 236 8.64 19.97 -14.68
N GLU A 237 7.49 19.35 -14.46
CA GLU A 237 6.48 19.73 -13.47
C GLU A 237 6.29 18.57 -12.50
N LEU A 238 5.89 18.85 -11.25
CA LEU A 238 5.62 17.84 -10.22
C LEU A 238 4.23 18.00 -9.65
N ASP A 239 3.46 16.93 -9.71
CA ASP A 239 2.22 16.78 -8.95
C ASP A 239 2.47 15.88 -7.73
N LEU A 240 2.31 16.44 -6.51
CA LEU A 240 2.29 15.72 -5.24
C LEU A 240 0.84 15.48 -4.83
N VAL A 241 0.39 14.23 -4.78
CA VAL A 241 -1.00 13.89 -4.47
C VAL A 241 -1.07 13.14 -3.14
N GLY A 242 -1.92 13.64 -2.22
CA GLY A 242 -2.20 12.97 -0.94
C GLY A 242 -2.05 13.84 0.28
N GLY A 243 -1.09 14.74 0.31
CA GLY A 243 -0.93 15.73 1.39
C GLY A 243 -0.91 15.15 2.80
N GLY A 244 -1.03 16.02 3.79
CA GLY A 244 -1.07 15.63 5.20
C GLY A 244 -1.00 16.81 6.16
N ARG A 245 -0.57 16.54 7.38
CA ARG A 245 -0.33 17.53 8.44
C ARG A 245 0.88 17.13 9.27
N GLY A 246 1.50 18.12 9.94
CA GLY A 246 2.61 17.90 10.86
C GLY A 246 3.98 17.89 10.19
N PRO A 247 5.03 17.39 10.88
CA PRO A 247 6.43 17.65 10.53
C PRO A 247 6.84 17.26 9.09
N ALA A 248 6.21 16.27 8.50
CA ALA A 248 6.49 15.89 7.11
C ALA A 248 5.91 16.92 6.13
N GLN A 249 4.67 17.38 6.38
CA GLN A 249 4.05 18.43 5.56
C GLN A 249 4.83 19.74 5.70
N ASP A 250 5.21 20.11 6.92
CA ASP A 250 6.00 21.32 7.17
C ASP A 250 7.32 21.34 6.37
N LYS A 251 7.99 20.15 6.25
CA LYS A 251 9.19 20.00 5.41
C LYS A 251 8.90 20.15 3.93
N ILE A 252 7.80 19.58 3.46
CA ILE A 252 7.36 19.68 2.05
C ILE A 252 7.09 21.15 1.72
N ASP A 253 6.31 21.84 2.54
CA ASP A 253 5.94 23.24 2.31
C ASP A 253 7.17 24.16 2.33
N ALA A 254 8.09 23.96 3.28
CA ALA A 254 9.34 24.69 3.33
C ALA A 254 10.21 24.47 2.10
N GLN A 255 10.31 23.21 1.63
CA GLN A 255 11.11 22.90 0.46
C GLN A 255 10.48 23.44 -0.83
N ILE A 256 9.14 23.42 -0.96
CA ILE A 256 8.46 24.03 -2.11
C ILE A 256 8.68 25.53 -2.13
N ALA A 257 8.57 26.21 -0.98
CA ALA A 257 8.84 27.64 -0.90
C ALA A 257 10.26 28.03 -1.31
N LEU A 258 11.24 27.14 -1.10
CA LEU A 258 12.63 27.34 -1.54
C LEU A 258 12.82 27.03 -3.03
N THR A 259 12.16 25.97 -3.52
CA THR A 259 12.41 25.41 -4.87
C THR A 259 11.57 26.11 -5.93
N ASP A 260 10.31 26.39 -5.64
CA ASP A 260 9.32 27.00 -6.55
C ASP A 260 8.52 28.11 -5.84
N PRO A 261 9.18 29.22 -5.44
CA PRO A 261 8.55 30.30 -4.67
C PRO A 261 7.40 30.99 -5.42
N GLN A 262 7.32 30.83 -6.73
CA GLN A 262 6.25 31.40 -7.58
C GLN A 262 5.14 30.41 -7.92
N GLY A 263 5.24 29.14 -7.50
CA GLY A 263 4.24 28.09 -7.77
C GLY A 263 4.07 27.76 -9.24
N GLN A 264 5.16 27.76 -10.02
CA GLN A 264 5.11 27.61 -11.47
C GLN A 264 5.10 26.15 -11.94
N PHE A 265 5.76 25.24 -11.17
CA PHE A 265 5.98 23.88 -11.63
C PHE A 265 5.78 22.80 -10.58
N ILE A 266 5.47 23.15 -9.31
CA ILE A 266 5.14 22.19 -8.25
C ILE A 266 3.71 22.44 -7.79
N ARG A 267 2.89 21.39 -7.84
CA ARG A 267 1.49 21.43 -7.38
C ARG A 267 1.28 20.41 -6.28
N GLN A 268 0.72 20.87 -5.16
CA GLN A 268 0.24 19.99 -4.10
C GLN A 268 -1.27 19.79 -4.24
N HIS A 269 -1.69 18.52 -4.21
CA HIS A 269 -3.09 18.12 -4.18
C HIS A 269 -3.40 17.49 -2.83
N PRO A 270 -4.56 17.77 -2.23
CA PRO A 270 -4.99 17.13 -0.99
C PRO A 270 -5.19 15.63 -1.21
N PHE A 271 -5.59 14.92 -0.15
CA PHE A 271 -6.08 13.56 -0.31
C PHE A 271 -7.24 13.53 -1.31
N VAL A 272 -7.14 12.65 -2.30
CA VAL A 272 -8.17 12.40 -3.29
C VAL A 272 -8.70 10.96 -3.14
N PRO A 273 -9.97 10.71 -3.47
CA PRO A 273 -10.53 9.35 -3.52
C PRO A 273 -9.72 8.47 -4.48
N HIS A 274 -9.63 7.18 -4.17
CA HIS A 274 -8.85 6.23 -4.99
C HIS A 274 -9.31 6.17 -6.45
N GLU A 275 -10.59 6.41 -6.71
CA GLU A 275 -11.17 6.46 -8.07
C GLU A 275 -10.60 7.59 -8.92
N GLU A 276 -10.23 8.70 -8.30
CA GLU A 276 -9.66 9.87 -8.99
C GLU A 276 -8.17 9.69 -9.32
N LEU A 277 -7.46 8.77 -8.64
CA LEU A 277 -6.03 8.52 -8.89
C LEU A 277 -5.74 8.12 -10.33
N LEU A 278 -6.69 7.43 -10.98
CA LEU A 278 -6.56 7.05 -12.38
C LEU A 278 -6.33 8.26 -13.29
N SER A 279 -6.98 9.39 -13.02
CA SER A 279 -6.83 10.61 -13.83
C SER A 279 -5.43 11.24 -13.69
N TYR A 280 -4.87 11.22 -12.48
CA TYR A 280 -3.50 11.70 -12.23
C TYR A 280 -2.47 10.79 -12.88
N LEU A 281 -2.61 9.48 -12.74
CA LEU A 281 -1.72 8.50 -13.37
C LEU A 281 -1.79 8.59 -14.91
N ALA A 282 -2.99 8.76 -15.48
CA ALA A 282 -3.17 8.92 -16.93
C ALA A 282 -2.57 10.25 -17.48
N ALA A 283 -2.49 11.27 -16.65
CA ALA A 283 -1.92 12.57 -17.02
C ALA A 283 -0.39 12.63 -16.85
N ALA A 284 0.20 11.71 -16.10
CA ALA A 284 1.63 11.68 -15.81
C ALA A 284 2.45 11.14 -16.99
N ASP A 285 3.69 11.60 -17.07
CA ASP A 285 4.70 11.10 -17.99
C ASP A 285 5.73 10.22 -17.26
N ILE A 286 6.01 10.50 -15.97
CA ILE A 286 6.95 9.75 -15.12
C ILE A 286 6.33 9.61 -13.72
N PHE A 287 6.39 8.40 -13.17
CA PHE A 287 6.04 8.17 -11.76
C PHE A 287 7.28 8.12 -10.89
N ILE A 288 7.29 8.89 -9.80
CA ILE A 288 8.37 8.91 -8.82
C ILE A 288 7.84 8.25 -7.53
N PHE A 289 8.59 7.32 -6.96
CA PHE A 289 8.20 6.63 -5.74
C PHE A 289 9.35 6.57 -4.72
N ALA A 290 9.51 7.63 -3.94
CA ALA A 290 10.62 7.84 -3.03
C ALA A 290 10.36 7.34 -1.60
N SER A 291 9.54 6.30 -1.41
CA SER A 291 9.26 5.77 -0.08
C SER A 291 10.44 4.98 0.50
N GLY A 292 10.74 5.17 1.76
CA GLY A 292 11.73 4.38 2.51
C GLY A 292 11.13 3.22 3.31
N CYS A 293 9.79 3.09 3.33
CA CYS A 293 9.11 2.03 4.09
C CYS A 293 7.79 1.66 3.43
N GLU A 294 7.71 0.46 2.89
CA GLU A 294 6.52 -0.12 2.26
C GLU A 294 6.39 -1.60 2.61
N ALA A 295 5.18 -2.02 2.94
CA ALA A 295 4.88 -3.46 3.02
C ALA A 295 4.72 -4.07 1.62
N PHE A 296 4.22 -3.27 0.65
CA PHE A 296 4.05 -3.67 -0.74
C PHE A 296 4.10 -2.47 -1.71
N GLY A 297 3.26 -1.44 -1.51
CA GLY A 297 3.19 -0.26 -2.37
C GLY A 297 2.12 -0.37 -3.47
N ILE A 298 0.83 -0.28 -3.10
CA ILE A 298 -0.29 -0.37 -4.06
C ILE A 298 -0.18 0.70 -5.15
N THR A 299 0.13 1.96 -4.81
CA THR A 299 0.24 3.04 -5.80
C THR A 299 1.39 2.84 -6.79
N LEU A 300 2.47 2.17 -6.35
CA LEU A 300 3.54 1.72 -7.26
C LEU A 300 3.00 0.70 -8.26
N LEU A 301 2.25 -0.30 -7.78
CA LEU A 301 1.66 -1.34 -8.65
C LEU A 301 0.66 -0.73 -9.65
N GLU A 302 -0.12 0.27 -9.24
CA GLU A 302 -1.05 0.99 -10.12
C GLU A 302 -0.30 1.76 -11.22
N ALA A 303 0.80 2.45 -10.87
CA ALA A 303 1.66 3.11 -11.85
C ALA A 303 2.31 2.09 -12.82
N MET A 304 2.73 0.92 -12.33
CA MET A 304 3.21 -0.18 -13.15
C MET A 304 2.14 -0.66 -14.13
N ALA A 305 0.90 -0.87 -13.68
CA ALA A 305 -0.22 -1.31 -14.53
C ALA A 305 -0.57 -0.29 -15.62
N MET A 306 -0.41 1.00 -15.32
CA MET A 306 -0.56 2.09 -16.31
C MET A 306 0.57 2.12 -17.35
N GLY A 307 1.66 1.40 -17.13
CA GLY A 307 2.83 1.38 -18.01
C GLY A 307 3.63 2.68 -17.96
N LEU A 308 3.60 3.39 -16.84
CA LEU A 308 4.43 4.57 -16.63
C LEU A 308 5.90 4.16 -16.46
N PRO A 309 6.85 4.91 -17.02
CA PRO A 309 8.25 4.80 -16.64
C PRO A 309 8.40 5.24 -15.18
N ILE A 310 9.12 4.45 -14.38
CA ILE A 310 9.18 4.61 -12.93
C ILE A 310 10.60 4.86 -12.48
N ALA A 311 10.78 5.91 -11.67
CA ALA A 311 11.94 6.12 -10.83
C ALA A 311 11.54 5.84 -9.37
N ALA A 312 12.19 4.87 -8.71
CA ALA A 312 11.76 4.40 -7.41
C ALA A 312 12.91 4.27 -6.40
N SER A 313 12.56 4.32 -5.13
CA SER A 313 13.49 4.05 -4.03
C SER A 313 14.04 2.62 -4.11
N ASN A 314 15.31 2.46 -3.76
CA ASN A 314 15.98 1.17 -3.64
C ASN A 314 15.76 0.49 -2.28
N ARG A 315 14.84 0.99 -1.43
CA ARG A 315 14.62 0.53 -0.06
C ARG A 315 13.35 -0.28 0.11
N SER A 316 13.29 -0.98 1.23
CA SER A 316 12.12 -1.73 1.69
C SER A 316 11.68 -2.81 0.67
N SER A 317 10.37 -3.04 0.49
CA SER A 317 9.84 -4.02 -0.45
C SER A 317 9.81 -3.55 -1.91
N ILE A 318 10.18 -2.31 -2.20
CA ILE A 318 10.04 -1.70 -3.52
C ILE A 318 10.81 -2.47 -4.60
N PRO A 319 12.09 -2.88 -4.37
CA PRO A 319 12.83 -3.69 -5.36
C PRO A 319 12.21 -5.07 -5.61
N GLU A 320 11.52 -5.66 -4.64
CA GLU A 320 10.83 -6.95 -4.82
C GLU A 320 9.60 -6.82 -5.74
N THR A 321 8.87 -5.70 -5.64
CA THR A 321 7.66 -5.45 -6.44
C THR A 321 7.99 -4.97 -7.85
N LEU A 322 8.86 -3.97 -7.97
CA LEU A 322 9.19 -3.32 -9.25
C LEU A 322 10.22 -4.09 -10.08
N ARG A 323 11.11 -4.85 -9.45
CA ARG A 323 12.17 -5.64 -10.10
C ARG A 323 12.96 -4.82 -11.13
N ASP A 324 12.98 -5.22 -12.39
CA ASP A 324 13.64 -4.56 -13.51
C ASP A 324 12.72 -3.57 -14.27
N GLY A 325 11.55 -3.24 -13.71
CA GLY A 325 10.56 -2.34 -14.30
C GLY A 325 10.78 -0.84 -14.06
N GLY A 326 11.90 -0.44 -13.45
CA GLY A 326 12.19 0.97 -13.16
C GLY A 326 13.67 1.26 -12.92
N LEU A 327 13.98 2.54 -12.69
CA LEU A 327 15.30 2.98 -12.22
C LEU A 327 15.25 3.22 -10.72
N TYR A 328 16.35 2.86 -10.04
CA TYR A 328 16.43 2.96 -8.58
C TYR A 328 17.33 4.08 -8.12
N PHE A 329 17.00 4.66 -6.95
CA PHE A 329 17.78 5.71 -6.30
C PHE A 329 17.70 5.59 -4.77
N ASP A 330 18.62 6.19 -4.05
CA ASP A 330 18.48 6.45 -2.62
C ASP A 330 17.47 7.58 -2.38
N PRO A 331 16.34 7.33 -1.68
CA PRO A 331 15.28 8.32 -1.48
C PRO A 331 15.71 9.54 -0.63
N GLU A 332 16.85 9.48 0.05
CA GLU A 332 17.41 10.58 0.80
C GLU A 332 18.39 11.45 -0.02
N ASN A 333 18.69 11.04 -1.27
CA ASN A 333 19.64 11.72 -2.13
C ASN A 333 18.95 12.41 -3.32
N PRO A 334 18.75 13.74 -3.30
CA PRO A 334 18.07 14.46 -4.37
C PRO A 334 18.81 14.41 -5.71
N LEU A 335 20.15 14.26 -5.69
CA LEU A 335 20.95 14.14 -6.91
C LEU A 335 20.70 12.80 -7.61
N GLU A 336 20.56 11.70 -6.86
CA GLU A 336 20.24 10.40 -7.45
C GLU A 336 18.81 10.36 -8.00
N ILE A 337 17.84 10.95 -7.29
CA ILE A 337 16.46 11.09 -7.78
C ILE A 337 16.48 11.88 -9.10
N ALA A 338 17.14 13.04 -9.12
CA ALA A 338 17.27 13.87 -10.32
C ALA A 338 17.92 13.10 -11.47
N ALA A 339 19.02 12.38 -11.22
CA ALA A 339 19.72 11.61 -12.24
C ALA A 339 18.86 10.48 -12.83
N ALA A 340 18.09 9.77 -12.00
CA ALA A 340 17.18 8.72 -12.47
C ALA A 340 16.07 9.30 -13.36
N VAL A 341 15.45 10.40 -12.94
CA VAL A 341 14.42 11.09 -13.73
C VAL A 341 15.00 11.66 -15.02
N GLU A 342 16.16 12.33 -14.96
CA GLU A 342 16.86 12.87 -16.12
C GLU A 342 17.17 11.80 -17.17
N LYS A 343 17.62 10.62 -16.73
CA LYS A 343 17.91 9.48 -17.61
C LYS A 343 16.67 8.97 -18.32
N ILE A 344 15.51 8.91 -17.64
CA ILE A 344 14.23 8.55 -18.25
C ILE A 344 13.83 9.60 -19.32
N ILE A 345 14.05 10.88 -19.04
CA ILE A 345 13.72 11.99 -19.96
C ILE A 345 14.60 11.96 -21.21
N GLN A 346 15.90 11.75 -21.03
CA GLN A 346 16.90 11.85 -22.12
C GLN A 346 16.92 10.62 -23.04
N ASP A 347 16.43 9.45 -22.58
CA ASP A 347 16.36 8.21 -23.37
C ASP A 347 14.90 7.74 -23.51
N PRO A 348 14.17 8.18 -24.56
CA PRO A 348 12.79 7.74 -24.82
C PRO A 348 12.69 6.23 -25.04
N GLY A 349 13.74 5.60 -25.59
CA GLY A 349 13.79 4.14 -25.76
C GLY A 349 13.84 3.41 -24.43
N LEU A 350 14.65 3.88 -23.47
CA LEU A 350 14.68 3.36 -22.10
C LEU A 350 13.34 3.60 -21.41
N SER A 351 12.79 4.82 -21.48
CA SER A 351 11.51 5.19 -20.92
C SER A 351 10.41 4.21 -21.33
N ASN A 352 10.30 3.95 -22.64
CA ASN A 352 9.31 3.02 -23.19
C ASN A 352 9.57 1.58 -22.71
N ARG A 353 10.82 1.10 -22.73
CA ARG A 353 11.15 -0.25 -22.23
C ARG A 353 10.78 -0.43 -20.77
N LEU A 354 11.06 0.56 -19.92
CA LEU A 354 10.72 0.52 -18.49
C LEU A 354 9.19 0.47 -18.28
N GLY A 355 8.43 1.33 -18.97
CA GLY A 355 6.97 1.34 -18.89
C GLY A 355 6.33 0.03 -19.34
N VAL A 356 6.79 -0.53 -20.49
CA VAL A 356 6.33 -1.85 -20.97
C VAL A 356 6.67 -2.93 -19.95
N ARG A 357 7.89 -2.94 -19.44
CA ARG A 357 8.34 -3.94 -18.47
C ARG A 357 7.58 -3.85 -17.14
N ALA A 358 7.38 -2.67 -16.61
CA ALA A 358 6.57 -2.44 -15.41
C ALA A 358 5.14 -3.00 -15.58
N ARG A 359 4.52 -2.72 -16.74
CA ARG A 359 3.17 -3.21 -17.05
C ARG A 359 3.11 -4.74 -17.19
N GLU A 360 4.13 -5.38 -17.77
CA GLU A 360 4.22 -6.84 -17.81
C GLU A 360 4.28 -7.44 -16.41
N LEU A 361 5.13 -6.87 -15.54
CA LEU A 361 5.25 -7.31 -14.17
C LEU A 361 3.95 -7.13 -13.38
N ALA A 362 3.24 -6.03 -13.60
CA ALA A 362 1.97 -5.77 -12.93
C ALA A 362 0.89 -6.81 -13.23
N LYS A 363 0.93 -7.48 -14.40
CA LYS A 363 -0.02 -8.56 -14.75
C LYS A 363 0.08 -9.79 -13.85
N GLU A 364 1.18 -9.96 -13.13
CA GLU A 364 1.36 -11.04 -12.16
C GLU A 364 0.52 -10.84 -10.89
N TYR A 365 -0.02 -9.63 -10.69
CA TYR A 365 -0.72 -9.19 -9.48
C TYR A 365 -2.21 -8.95 -9.79
N SER A 366 -3.07 -9.92 -9.51
CA SER A 366 -4.51 -9.77 -9.69
C SER A 366 -5.26 -9.94 -8.37
N TRP A 367 -6.41 -9.27 -8.25
CA TRP A 367 -7.26 -9.42 -7.08
C TRP A 367 -7.88 -10.81 -7.00
N GLU A 368 -8.17 -11.46 -8.13
CA GLU A 368 -8.67 -12.84 -8.19
C GLU A 368 -7.68 -13.80 -7.54
N ARG A 369 -6.39 -13.69 -7.91
CA ARG A 369 -5.32 -14.48 -7.32
C ARG A 369 -5.14 -14.17 -5.84
N CYS A 370 -5.08 -12.90 -5.46
CA CYS A 370 -4.95 -12.45 -4.07
C CYS A 370 -6.10 -12.98 -3.20
N SER A 371 -7.33 -12.92 -3.71
CA SER A 371 -8.53 -13.44 -3.05
C SER A 371 -8.45 -14.94 -2.85
N SER A 372 -8.29 -15.72 -3.92
CA SER A 372 -8.23 -17.18 -3.85
C SER A 372 -7.10 -17.67 -2.95
N GLU A 373 -5.88 -17.12 -3.07
CA GLU A 373 -4.76 -17.49 -2.21
C GLU A 373 -5.02 -17.13 -0.73
N THR A 374 -5.68 -15.99 -0.45
CA THR A 374 -6.00 -15.56 0.92
C THR A 374 -7.03 -16.47 1.57
N TRP A 375 -8.17 -16.67 0.91
CA TRP A 375 -9.23 -17.50 1.46
C TRP A 375 -8.85 -18.97 1.51
N GLY A 376 -8.18 -19.47 0.48
CA GLY A 376 -7.63 -20.83 0.47
C GLY A 376 -6.65 -21.07 1.63
N PHE A 377 -5.75 -20.12 1.92
CA PHE A 377 -4.83 -20.23 3.06
C PHE A 377 -5.56 -20.23 4.42
N ILE A 378 -6.61 -19.42 4.58
CA ILE A 378 -7.43 -19.40 5.80
C ILE A 378 -8.12 -20.74 6.01
N VAL A 379 -8.76 -21.28 4.96
CA VAL A 379 -9.44 -22.58 4.98
C VAL A 379 -8.46 -23.72 5.27
N ASP A 380 -7.31 -23.74 4.60
CA ASP A 380 -6.28 -24.75 4.81
C ASP A 380 -5.69 -24.70 6.21
N THR A 381 -5.51 -23.49 6.77
CA THR A 381 -5.06 -23.32 8.16
C THR A 381 -6.06 -23.92 9.14
N TYR A 382 -7.34 -23.67 8.95
CA TYR A 382 -8.37 -24.30 9.79
C TYR A 382 -8.36 -25.83 9.65
N ARG A 383 -8.34 -26.35 8.42
CA ARG A 383 -8.36 -27.80 8.14
C ARG A 383 -7.17 -28.55 8.76
N LYS A 384 -5.99 -27.92 8.79
CA LYS A 384 -4.79 -28.50 9.44
C LYS A 384 -4.96 -28.65 10.94
N ILE A 385 -5.68 -27.73 11.58
CA ILE A 385 -5.88 -27.74 13.04
C ILE A 385 -7.06 -28.63 13.44
N ALA A 386 -8.10 -28.67 12.61
CA ALA A 386 -9.32 -29.46 12.84
C ALA A 386 -9.16 -30.96 12.53
N LYS A 387 -8.05 -31.35 11.87
CA LYS A 387 -7.71 -32.78 11.73
C LYS A 387 -7.21 -33.28 13.06
N PRO A 388 -7.81 -34.38 13.60
CA PRO A 388 -7.39 -35.00 14.87
C PRO A 388 -5.97 -35.56 14.81
#